data_40c35101f17090c69b5df5b2fceb5e8d
#
_entry.id   40c35101f17090c69b5df5b2fceb5e8d
#
_cell.length_a   1.000
_cell.length_b   1.000
_cell.length_c   1.000
_cell.angle_alpha   90.00
_cell.angle_beta   90.00
_cell.angle_gamma   90.00
#
_symmetry.space_group_name_H-M   'P 1'
#
loop_
_entity.id
_entity.type
_entity.pdbx_description
1 polymer ?
#
loop_
_entity_poly.entity_id
_entity_poly.type
_entity_poly.pdbx_seq_one_letter_code
_entity_poly.pdbx_strand_id
1 'polypeptide(L)'
;MRQLYTALGLVFGILLLLPNANAQTAGQAKPAPLNLHVEAGPEPAKAPELANLAIEGYSPVSYFEKNLPEKGKPEFQSTYEGKVYYLASAEQLAKFAADPKHYAPVFGEYCPYSLALGRRVAIDPTRFEIVQGQLLLFHNSAELDALSEWDKNKDPNQLLKRAKAEYTLFRF
;
A
#
# COMPACT_ATOMS: atom_id res chain seq x y z
N MET A 1 45.68 -36.59 -6.37
CA MET A 1 46.86 -35.71 -6.54
C MET A 1 46.60 -34.52 -5.64
N ARG A 2 47.02 -34.56 -4.46
CA ARG A 2 48.14 -34.13 -3.66
C ARG A 2 48.93 -32.98 -4.31
N GLN A 3 48.88 -31.80 -3.69
CA GLN A 3 50.03 -30.96 -3.38
C GLN A 3 49.67 -30.02 -2.23
N LEU A 4 50.34 -30.30 -1.13
CA LEU A 4 50.62 -29.45 0.02
C LEU A 4 51.80 -28.53 -0.35
N TYR A 5 51.80 -27.26 0.12
CA TYR A 5 53.07 -26.58 0.41
C TYR A 5 52.98 -25.86 1.77
N THR A 6 53.90 -26.27 2.57
CA THR A 6 54.28 -25.90 3.92
C THR A 6 55.15 -24.62 3.95
N ALA A 7 54.88 -23.78 4.97
CA ALA A 7 55.75 -23.28 6.01
C ALA A 7 57.01 -22.43 5.69
N LEU A 8 57.26 -21.50 6.52
CA LEU A 8 58.45 -20.99 7.27
C LEU A 8 58.37 -19.46 7.31
N GLY A 9 58.17 -18.74 8.41
CA GLY A 9 58.92 -18.73 9.64
C GLY A 9 60.10 -17.75 9.58
N LEU A 10 60.01 -16.60 10.24
CA LEU A 10 61.21 -16.03 10.90
C LEU A 10 60.81 -14.88 11.84
N VAL A 11 61.27 -15.05 13.05
CA VAL A 11 61.30 -14.22 14.24
C VAL A 11 62.44 -13.17 14.14
N PHE A 12 62.34 -12.09 14.86
CA PHE A 12 63.31 -11.12 15.38
C PHE A 12 62.72 -9.70 15.25
N GLY A 13 62.63 -8.84 16.20
CA GLY A 13 63.41 -8.67 17.41
C GLY A 13 62.76 -7.61 18.30
N ILE A 14 62.98 -7.82 19.53
CA ILE A 14 62.68 -6.98 20.68
C ILE A 14 63.53 -5.71 20.65
N LEU A 15 62.87 -4.54 20.81
CA LEU A 15 63.60 -3.38 21.35
C LEU A 15 62.72 -2.68 22.39
N LEU A 16 63.06 -2.94 23.63
CA LEU A 16 62.64 -2.22 24.83
C LEU A 16 63.28 -0.85 24.90
N LEU A 17 62.50 0.19 25.00
CA LEU A 17 62.87 1.48 25.58
C LEU A 17 61.72 2.08 26.33
N LEU A 18 61.74 2.06 27.64
CA LEU A 18 61.07 2.91 28.62
C LEU A 18 62.10 3.89 29.18
N PRO A 19 61.71 4.93 29.90
CA PRO A 19 60.48 5.68 30.05
C PRO A 19 60.69 7.20 29.87
N ASN A 20 59.61 7.98 29.73
CA ASN A 20 59.69 9.34 30.23
C ASN A 20 58.34 9.74 30.89
N ALA A 21 58.42 9.84 32.19
CA ALA A 21 57.37 10.38 33.02
C ALA A 21 57.32 11.91 32.83
N ASN A 22 56.22 12.44 32.39
CA ASN A 22 55.85 13.83 32.66
C ASN A 22 54.36 13.89 33.05
N ALA A 23 54.18 13.98 34.35
CA ALA A 23 52.92 14.32 34.96
C ALA A 23 52.58 15.78 34.62
N GLN A 24 51.56 16.01 33.87
CA GLN A 24 50.87 17.29 33.82
C GLN A 24 49.41 17.10 34.16
N THR A 25 49.05 17.55 35.32
CA THR A 25 47.70 17.82 35.77
C THR A 25 46.99 18.70 34.76
N ALA A 26 46.07 18.13 34.04
CA ALA A 26 45.11 18.91 33.25
C ALA A 26 43.73 18.69 33.83
N GLY A 27 43.09 19.80 34.13
CA GLY A 27 41.84 19.92 34.84
C GLY A 27 40.69 19.10 34.21
N GLN A 28 39.83 18.62 35.09
CA GLN A 28 38.59 18.01 34.78
C GLN A 28 37.69 18.99 33.95
N ALA A 29 37.68 18.84 32.66
CA ALA A 29 36.66 19.46 31.85
C ALA A 29 35.37 18.66 32.06
N LYS A 30 34.39 19.32 32.67
CA LYS A 30 33.02 18.84 32.79
C LYS A 30 32.50 18.47 31.38
N PRO A 31 32.00 17.25 31.15
CA PRO A 31 31.44 16.92 29.82
C PRO A 31 30.24 17.84 29.56
N ALA A 32 30.28 18.52 28.45
CA ALA A 32 29.12 19.27 27.92
C ALA A 32 27.94 18.30 27.72
N PRO A 33 26.70 18.72 27.96
CA PRO A 33 25.55 17.86 27.66
C PRO A 33 25.53 17.58 26.17
N LEU A 34 25.54 16.31 25.78
CA LEU A 34 25.24 15.89 24.45
C LEU A 34 23.80 16.32 24.12
N ASN A 35 23.68 17.42 23.40
CA ASN A 35 22.42 17.75 22.75
C ASN A 35 22.20 16.70 21.64
N LEU A 36 21.58 15.57 22.00
CA LEU A 36 20.96 14.71 21.01
C LEU A 36 19.76 15.49 20.45
N HIS A 37 20.00 16.27 19.42
CA HIS A 37 18.93 16.59 18.48
C HIS A 37 18.59 15.25 17.80
N VAL A 38 17.64 14.54 18.39
CA VAL A 38 16.86 13.55 17.66
C VAL A 38 16.09 14.37 16.64
N GLU A 39 16.60 14.44 15.42
CA GLU A 39 15.77 14.89 14.31
C GLU A 39 14.55 13.98 14.33
N ALA A 40 13.40 14.56 14.68
CA ALA A 40 12.13 13.87 14.55
C ALA A 40 12.05 13.38 13.10
N GLY A 41 12.07 12.06 12.93
CA GLY A 41 11.79 11.48 11.62
C GLY A 41 10.49 12.08 11.08
N PRO A 42 10.24 12.00 9.76
CA PRO A 42 9.05 12.59 9.16
C PRO A 42 7.84 12.19 9.97
N GLU A 43 7.10 13.22 10.44
CA GLU A 43 5.86 13.04 11.20
C GLU A 43 4.99 12.01 10.47
N PRO A 44 4.47 10.97 11.15
CA PRO A 44 3.64 9.98 10.48
C PRO A 44 2.52 10.73 9.76
N ALA A 45 2.43 10.53 8.45
CA ALA A 45 1.46 11.21 7.60
C ALA A 45 0.09 11.13 8.30
N LYS A 46 -0.51 12.30 8.58
CA LYS A 46 -1.82 12.40 9.22
C LYS A 46 -2.76 11.40 8.54
N ALA A 47 -3.32 10.47 9.32
CA ALA A 47 -4.24 9.48 8.78
C ALA A 47 -5.28 10.20 7.90
N PRO A 48 -5.49 9.76 6.64
CA PRO A 48 -6.42 10.42 5.75
C PRO A 48 -7.80 10.48 6.41
N GLU A 49 -8.43 11.62 6.27
CA GLU A 49 -9.78 11.82 6.78
C GLU A 49 -10.66 10.71 6.18
N LEU A 50 -11.33 9.93 7.02
CA LEU A 50 -12.14 8.75 6.63
C LEU A 50 -13.14 9.04 5.50
N ALA A 51 -13.52 10.32 5.33
CA ALA A 51 -14.39 10.79 4.26
C ALA A 51 -13.84 10.57 2.84
N ASN A 52 -12.53 10.44 2.67
CA ASN A 52 -11.89 10.23 1.36
C ASN A 52 -11.31 8.82 1.18
N LEU A 53 -11.52 7.92 2.14
CA LEU A 53 -11.03 6.55 2.05
C LEU A 53 -11.86 5.76 1.03
N ALA A 54 -11.21 5.29 -0.02
CA ALA A 54 -11.86 4.48 -1.05
C ALA A 54 -12.15 3.06 -0.56
N ILE A 55 -13.23 2.49 -1.09
CA ILE A 55 -13.63 1.08 -0.90
C ILE A 55 -13.45 0.58 0.53
N GLU A 56 -13.78 1.42 1.52
CA GLU A 56 -13.70 1.12 2.95
C GLU A 56 -12.33 0.58 3.40
N GLY A 57 -11.26 0.96 2.71
CA GLY A 57 -9.89 0.54 3.02
C GLY A 57 -9.53 -0.88 2.58
N TYR A 58 -10.30 -1.51 1.71
CA TYR A 58 -9.87 -2.74 1.04
C TYR A 58 -8.83 -2.42 -0.05
N SER A 59 -7.89 -3.37 -0.28
CA SER A 59 -6.87 -3.21 -1.30
C SER A 59 -7.43 -3.50 -2.70
N PRO A 60 -7.41 -2.55 -3.63
CA PRO A 60 -7.92 -2.79 -4.98
C PRO A 60 -7.08 -3.83 -5.74
N VAL A 61 -5.80 -3.99 -5.43
CA VAL A 61 -4.90 -4.95 -6.07
C VAL A 61 -5.24 -6.40 -5.69
N SER A 62 -5.73 -6.63 -4.47
CA SER A 62 -6.02 -7.98 -3.97
C SER A 62 -7.11 -8.69 -4.77
N TYR A 63 -8.08 -7.97 -5.32
CA TYR A 63 -9.13 -8.55 -6.15
C TYR A 63 -8.56 -9.20 -7.42
N PHE A 64 -7.55 -8.58 -8.03
CA PHE A 64 -6.91 -9.10 -9.25
C PHE A 64 -5.92 -10.22 -8.95
N GLU A 65 -5.14 -10.10 -7.87
CA GLU A 65 -4.08 -11.05 -7.57
C GLU A 65 -4.57 -12.31 -6.86
N LYS A 66 -5.51 -12.14 -5.94
CA LYS A 66 -5.94 -13.21 -5.04
C LYS A 66 -7.38 -13.66 -5.30
N ASN A 67 -8.10 -12.94 -6.17
CA ASN A 67 -9.53 -13.11 -6.38
C ASN A 67 -10.34 -13.05 -5.06
N LEU A 68 -9.94 -12.18 -4.14
CA LEU A 68 -10.64 -11.96 -2.88
C LEU A 68 -10.41 -10.55 -2.33
N PRO A 69 -11.37 -10.00 -1.56
CA PRO A 69 -11.23 -8.73 -0.87
C PRO A 69 -10.29 -8.89 0.33
N GLU A 70 -9.25 -8.04 0.40
CA GLU A 70 -8.30 -8.02 1.50
C GLU A 70 -8.21 -6.59 2.06
N LYS A 71 -8.25 -6.43 3.38
CA LYS A 71 -8.05 -5.12 3.99
C LYS A 71 -6.63 -4.62 3.74
N GLY A 72 -6.54 -3.40 3.24
CA GLY A 72 -5.30 -2.66 3.18
C GLY A 72 -4.89 -2.11 4.54
N LYS A 73 -3.71 -1.49 4.58
CA LYS A 73 -3.12 -0.92 5.78
C LYS A 73 -2.78 0.55 5.54
N PRO A 74 -2.99 1.44 6.52
CA PRO A 74 -2.72 2.87 6.36
C PRO A 74 -1.29 3.21 5.97
N GLU A 75 -0.31 2.39 6.39
CA GLU A 75 1.11 2.56 6.03
C GLU A 75 1.41 2.34 4.55
N PHE A 76 0.54 1.62 3.83
CA PHE A 76 0.63 1.39 2.39
C PHE A 76 -0.52 2.09 1.68
N GLN A 77 -0.42 3.41 1.52
CA GLN A 77 -1.48 4.21 0.92
C GLN A 77 -1.05 4.93 -0.35
N SER A 78 -1.98 5.13 -1.24
CA SER A 78 -1.82 5.92 -2.47
C SER A 78 -3.07 6.73 -2.75
N THR A 79 -2.92 7.87 -3.41
CA THR A 79 -4.06 8.71 -3.79
C THR A 79 -4.28 8.62 -5.30
N TYR A 80 -5.53 8.39 -5.69
CA TYR A 80 -5.96 8.41 -7.08
C TYR A 80 -7.35 9.04 -7.21
N GLU A 81 -7.52 9.96 -8.14
CA GLU A 81 -8.77 10.71 -8.37
C GLU A 81 -9.39 11.31 -7.09
N GLY A 82 -8.54 11.86 -6.20
CA GLY A 82 -8.98 12.49 -4.95
C GLY A 82 -9.39 11.53 -3.83
N LYS A 83 -9.27 10.22 -4.05
CA LYS A 83 -9.54 9.17 -3.06
C LYS A 83 -8.26 8.54 -2.57
N VAL A 84 -8.22 8.14 -1.30
CA VAL A 84 -7.11 7.42 -0.68
C VAL A 84 -7.39 5.93 -0.71
N TYR A 85 -6.48 5.16 -1.25
CA TYR A 85 -6.53 3.71 -1.33
C TYR A 85 -5.52 3.11 -0.36
N TYR A 86 -5.95 2.17 0.46
CA TYR A 86 -5.07 1.34 1.27
C TYR A 86 -4.70 0.06 0.53
N LEU A 87 -3.45 -0.33 0.60
CA LEU A 87 -2.92 -1.54 -0.01
C LEU A 87 -2.48 -2.52 1.09
N ALA A 88 -2.47 -3.81 0.81
CA ALA A 88 -2.16 -4.81 1.83
C ALA A 88 -0.65 -4.96 2.08
N SER A 89 0.20 -4.52 1.13
CA SER A 89 1.66 -4.61 1.21
C SER A 89 2.35 -3.53 0.38
N ALA A 90 3.66 -3.33 0.61
CA ALA A 90 4.50 -2.45 -0.19
C ALA A 90 4.54 -2.86 -1.68
N GLU A 91 4.48 -4.16 -1.98
CA GLU A 91 4.44 -4.66 -3.35
C GLU A 91 3.14 -4.25 -4.05
N GLN A 92 1.99 -4.41 -3.39
CA GLN A 92 0.70 -3.96 -3.92
C GLN A 92 0.65 -2.45 -4.09
N LEU A 93 1.27 -1.69 -3.17
CA LEU A 93 1.41 -0.24 -3.30
C LEU A 93 2.17 0.14 -4.57
N ALA A 94 3.30 -0.52 -4.85
CA ALA A 94 4.08 -0.28 -6.06
C ALA A 94 3.27 -0.58 -7.34
N LYS A 95 2.51 -1.69 -7.37
CA LYS A 95 1.62 -2.06 -8.49
C LYS A 95 0.51 -1.04 -8.69
N PHE A 96 -0.17 -0.66 -7.63
CA PHE A 96 -1.23 0.36 -7.70
C PHE A 96 -0.70 1.70 -8.17
N ALA A 97 0.45 2.15 -7.66
CA ALA A 97 1.06 3.43 -8.04
C ALA A 97 1.51 3.45 -9.52
N ALA A 98 1.90 2.30 -10.07
CA ALA A 98 2.29 2.17 -11.48
C ALA A 98 1.09 2.27 -12.44
N ASP A 99 -0.07 1.71 -12.08
CA ASP A 99 -1.28 1.77 -12.90
C ASP A 99 -2.55 1.80 -12.03
N PRO A 100 -2.84 2.93 -11.38
CA PRO A 100 -3.99 3.04 -10.50
C PRO A 100 -5.32 2.89 -11.25
N LYS A 101 -5.37 3.29 -12.52
CA LYS A 101 -6.56 3.17 -13.37
C LYS A 101 -6.97 1.71 -13.62
N HIS A 102 -6.01 0.81 -13.72
CA HIS A 102 -6.26 -0.62 -13.89
C HIS A 102 -6.91 -1.23 -12.65
N TYR A 103 -6.41 -0.87 -11.48
CA TYR A 103 -6.83 -1.49 -10.21
C TYR A 103 -8.04 -0.81 -9.56
N ALA A 104 -8.23 0.48 -9.74
CA ALA A 104 -9.34 1.20 -9.14
C ALA A 104 -10.69 0.71 -9.68
N PRO A 105 -11.76 0.64 -8.85
CA PRO A 105 -13.07 0.26 -9.31
C PRO A 105 -13.62 1.27 -10.32
N VAL A 106 -14.22 0.77 -11.40
CA VAL A 106 -14.68 1.59 -12.55
C VAL A 106 -15.70 2.65 -12.14
N PHE A 107 -16.54 2.33 -11.17
CA PHE A 107 -17.64 3.19 -10.72
C PHE A 107 -17.38 3.78 -9.32
N GLY A 108 -16.13 3.73 -8.84
CA GLY A 108 -15.78 4.21 -7.51
C GLY A 108 -16.59 3.50 -6.42
N GLU A 109 -17.43 4.25 -5.73
CA GLU A 109 -18.23 3.77 -4.58
C GLU A 109 -19.68 3.41 -4.96
N TYR A 110 -19.99 3.31 -6.25
CA TYR A 110 -21.36 3.04 -6.73
C TYR A 110 -21.50 1.67 -7.37
N CYS A 111 -22.60 1.00 -7.04
CA CYS A 111 -22.96 -0.31 -7.57
C CYS A 111 -23.33 -0.23 -9.06
N PRO A 112 -22.64 -0.97 -9.97
CA PRO A 112 -22.94 -0.94 -11.41
C PRO A 112 -24.34 -1.42 -11.76
N TYR A 113 -24.86 -2.42 -11.05
CA TYR A 113 -26.25 -2.89 -11.27
C TYR A 113 -27.25 -1.79 -10.97
N SER A 114 -27.10 -1.13 -9.82
CA SER A 114 -28.00 -0.03 -9.44
C SER A 114 -27.87 1.16 -10.39
N LEU A 115 -26.65 1.50 -10.82
CA LEU A 115 -26.42 2.54 -11.84
C LEU A 115 -27.13 2.22 -13.16
N ALA A 116 -27.06 0.97 -13.63
CA ALA A 116 -27.75 0.56 -14.86
C ALA A 116 -29.28 0.72 -14.77
N LEU A 117 -29.81 0.79 -13.55
CA LEU A 117 -31.22 1.06 -13.23
C LEU A 117 -31.51 2.55 -12.89
N GLY A 118 -30.54 3.46 -13.10
CA GLY A 118 -30.68 4.89 -12.80
C GLY A 118 -30.64 5.20 -11.30
N ARG A 119 -30.07 4.35 -10.46
CA ARG A 119 -29.99 4.54 -9.00
C ARG A 119 -28.54 4.61 -8.53
N ARG A 120 -28.28 5.47 -7.55
CA ARG A 120 -26.98 5.62 -6.88
C ARG A 120 -27.02 4.90 -5.54
N VAL A 121 -26.43 3.73 -5.48
CA VAL A 121 -26.39 2.90 -4.27
C VAL A 121 -24.92 2.57 -3.98
N ALA A 122 -24.52 2.68 -2.71
CA ALA A 122 -23.16 2.37 -2.28
C ALA A 122 -22.83 0.87 -2.46
N ILE A 123 -21.58 0.60 -2.66
CA ILE A 123 -21.06 -0.77 -2.80
C ILE A 123 -20.88 -1.45 -1.45
N ASP A 124 -20.77 -2.79 -1.49
CA ASP A 124 -20.15 -3.63 -0.48
C ASP A 124 -18.83 -4.14 -1.06
N PRO A 125 -17.68 -3.79 -0.47
CA PRO A 125 -16.37 -4.18 -1.00
C PRO A 125 -16.16 -5.70 -1.07
N THR A 126 -16.95 -6.48 -0.37
CA THR A 126 -16.86 -7.95 -0.39
C THR A 126 -17.59 -8.60 -1.56
N ARG A 127 -18.42 -7.82 -2.28
CA ARG A 127 -19.20 -8.29 -3.45
C ARG A 127 -18.62 -7.70 -4.72
N PHE A 128 -17.87 -8.49 -5.46
CA PHE A 128 -17.12 -8.01 -6.62
C PHE A 128 -17.10 -8.99 -7.78
N GLU A 129 -16.79 -8.48 -8.96
CA GLU A 129 -16.48 -9.23 -10.16
C GLU A 129 -15.41 -8.48 -10.99
N ILE A 130 -14.55 -9.23 -11.67
CA ILE A 130 -13.62 -8.68 -12.66
C ILE A 130 -14.21 -8.93 -14.05
N VAL A 131 -14.71 -7.87 -14.68
CA VAL A 131 -15.33 -7.94 -16.01
C VAL A 131 -14.44 -7.24 -17.02
N GLN A 132 -13.96 -7.96 -18.03
CA GLN A 132 -13.07 -7.41 -19.06
C GLN A 132 -11.83 -6.70 -18.48
N GLY A 133 -11.25 -7.26 -17.41
CA GLY A 133 -10.11 -6.66 -16.70
C GLY A 133 -10.45 -5.42 -15.87
N GLN A 134 -11.70 -5.15 -15.58
CA GLN A 134 -12.20 -4.02 -14.82
C GLN A 134 -12.83 -4.48 -13.50
N LEU A 135 -12.48 -3.86 -12.39
CA LEU A 135 -13.07 -4.14 -11.08
C LEU A 135 -14.45 -3.50 -10.96
N LEU A 136 -15.45 -4.33 -10.76
CA LEU A 136 -16.82 -3.96 -10.43
C LEU A 136 -17.12 -4.36 -8.98
N LEU A 137 -17.64 -3.41 -8.19
CA LEU A 137 -18.05 -3.65 -6.80
C LEU A 137 -19.57 -3.49 -6.72
N PHE A 138 -20.25 -4.42 -6.05
CA PHE A 138 -21.69 -4.47 -6.04
C PHE A 138 -22.27 -4.17 -4.66
N HIS A 139 -23.47 -3.68 -4.62
CA HIS A 139 -24.26 -3.53 -3.39
C HIS A 139 -24.71 -4.90 -2.87
N ASN A 140 -24.77 -5.03 -1.56
CA ASN A 140 -25.34 -6.18 -0.89
C ASN A 140 -26.12 -5.75 0.36
N SER A 141 -27.38 -6.16 0.45
CA SER A 141 -28.22 -5.96 1.62
C SER A 141 -29.22 -7.11 1.77
N ALA A 142 -30.04 -7.06 2.81
CA ALA A 142 -31.10 -8.06 2.99
C ALA A 142 -32.13 -8.05 1.84
N GLU A 143 -32.33 -6.89 1.20
CA GLU A 143 -33.32 -6.70 0.14
C GLU A 143 -32.75 -6.92 -1.26
N LEU A 144 -31.43 -6.78 -1.43
CA LEU A 144 -30.79 -6.81 -2.76
C LEU A 144 -29.36 -7.37 -2.70
N ASP A 145 -29.16 -8.54 -3.28
CA ASP A 145 -27.84 -9.01 -3.73
C ASP A 145 -27.65 -8.61 -5.20
N ALA A 146 -27.04 -7.45 -5.41
CA ALA A 146 -26.91 -6.87 -6.74
C ALA A 146 -26.00 -7.66 -7.68
N LEU A 147 -24.99 -8.38 -7.16
CA LEU A 147 -24.15 -9.27 -7.97
C LEU A 147 -24.97 -10.45 -8.50
N SER A 148 -25.78 -11.10 -7.67
CA SER A 148 -26.65 -12.18 -8.10
C SER A 148 -27.66 -11.72 -9.16
N GLU A 149 -28.19 -10.51 -9.05
CA GLU A 149 -29.09 -9.95 -10.08
C GLU A 149 -28.35 -9.59 -11.39
N TRP A 150 -27.09 -9.14 -11.28
CA TRP A 150 -26.23 -8.90 -12.42
C TRP A 150 -25.96 -10.20 -13.19
N ASP A 151 -25.61 -11.28 -12.51
CA ASP A 151 -25.30 -12.60 -13.09
C ASP A 151 -26.50 -13.26 -13.79
N LYS A 152 -27.70 -13.01 -13.25
CA LYS A 152 -28.94 -13.51 -13.87
C LYS A 152 -29.32 -12.78 -15.17
N ASN A 153 -28.68 -11.63 -15.44
CA ASN A 153 -29.04 -10.83 -16.59
C ASN A 153 -28.55 -11.48 -17.89
N LYS A 154 -29.42 -11.53 -18.90
CA LYS A 154 -29.11 -12.14 -20.20
C LYS A 154 -28.10 -11.33 -21.03
N ASP A 155 -27.95 -10.04 -20.73
CA ASP A 155 -27.03 -9.13 -21.43
C ASP A 155 -26.28 -8.24 -20.43
N PRO A 156 -25.24 -8.77 -19.76
CA PRO A 156 -24.42 -8.01 -18.82
C PRO A 156 -23.63 -6.88 -19.51
N ASN A 157 -23.33 -7.00 -20.80
CA ASN A 157 -22.68 -5.93 -21.56
C ASN A 157 -23.58 -4.71 -21.72
N GLN A 158 -24.87 -4.92 -21.93
CA GLN A 158 -25.84 -3.84 -22.00
C GLN A 158 -25.99 -3.15 -20.61
N LEU A 159 -26.01 -3.93 -19.53
CA LEU A 159 -26.00 -3.37 -18.16
C LEU A 159 -24.75 -2.52 -17.93
N LEU A 160 -23.57 -3.03 -18.28
CA LEU A 160 -22.30 -2.30 -18.15
C LEU A 160 -22.32 -0.99 -18.95
N LYS A 161 -22.83 -1.02 -20.18
CA LYS A 161 -22.97 0.19 -21.01
C LYS A 161 -23.90 1.23 -20.38
N ARG A 162 -25.04 0.79 -19.83
CA ARG A 162 -25.99 1.67 -19.12
C ARG A 162 -25.37 2.26 -17.86
N ALA A 163 -24.70 1.44 -17.04
CA ALA A 163 -23.98 1.89 -15.85
C ALA A 163 -22.93 2.96 -16.18
N LYS A 164 -22.15 2.76 -17.25
CA LYS A 164 -21.15 3.74 -17.70
C LYS A 164 -21.79 5.05 -18.17
N ALA A 165 -22.89 4.99 -18.90
CA ALA A 165 -23.63 6.18 -19.32
C ALA A 165 -24.16 6.97 -18.11
N GLU A 166 -24.82 6.30 -17.18
CA GLU A 166 -25.34 6.93 -15.95
C GLU A 166 -24.22 7.52 -15.10
N TYR A 167 -23.13 6.79 -14.90
CA TYR A 167 -21.97 7.28 -14.13
C TYR A 167 -21.35 8.54 -14.73
N THR A 168 -21.30 8.64 -16.06
CA THR A 168 -20.80 9.82 -16.76
C THR A 168 -21.68 11.05 -16.50
N LEU A 169 -23.00 10.89 -16.41
CA LEU A 169 -23.94 12.01 -16.26
C LEU A 169 -23.80 12.78 -14.93
N PHE A 170 -23.30 12.14 -13.87
CA PHE A 170 -23.18 12.79 -12.56
C PHE A 170 -21.75 12.96 -12.04
N ARG A 171 -20.77 12.51 -12.78
CA ARG A 171 -19.37 12.69 -12.40
C ARG A 171 -18.84 14.10 -12.72
N PHE A 172 -19.57 14.87 -13.52
CA PHE A 172 -19.22 16.23 -13.94
C PHE A 172 -20.12 17.29 -13.34
#